data_dfa9f7c2d67e12bd15cda6deaa7ed87a
#
_entry.id   dfa9f7c2d67e12bd15cda6deaa7ed87a
#
_cell.length_a   1.000
_cell.length_b   1.000
_cell.length_c   1.000
_cell.angle_alpha   90.00
_cell.angle_beta   90.00
_cell.angle_gamma   90.00
#
_symmetry.space_group_name_H-M   'P 1'
#
loop_
_entity.id
_entity.type
_entity.pdbx_description
1 polymer ?
#
loop_
_entity_poly.entity_id
_entity_poly.type
_entity_poly.pdbx_seq_one_letter_code
_entity_poly.pdbx_strand_id
1 'polypeptide(L)'
;ERIGELARKYDHRLTFHPGQYNVLGTPRTKTLKQTIRDLGYHATVLDMMGMGRDSVMVIHGGGYYGDKEGTIERWCNNYNLLHPNIKNRLVLENCEKCYSIEDCLVIHEKCGVPIVFDTHHFECYKQLHPKESFKDPHEYIPLILETWKKKDIKPKFHVSEQGSGKIGHHSDYIDVLPDYLLEIPEKYNTQIDIMIEAKMKELSIQKLYEKYPQCNCKIK
;
A
#
# COMPACT_ATOMS: atom_id res chain seq x y z
N GLU A 1 -17.62 -16.06 -5.52
CA GLU A 1 -17.42 -17.32 -4.73
C GLU A 1 -16.26 -18.15 -5.32
N ARG A 2 -16.32 -18.65 -6.58
CA ARG A 2 -15.28 -19.51 -7.17
C ARG A 2 -13.85 -18.97 -7.09
N ILE A 3 -13.65 -17.66 -7.32
CA ILE A 3 -12.31 -17.03 -7.22
C ILE A 3 -11.81 -17.07 -5.78
N GLY A 4 -12.67 -16.77 -4.80
CA GLY A 4 -12.32 -16.84 -3.39
C GLY A 4 -12.00 -18.25 -2.90
N GLU A 5 -12.71 -19.27 -3.43
CA GLU A 5 -12.41 -20.68 -3.15
C GLU A 5 -11.02 -21.06 -3.66
N LEU A 6 -10.67 -20.65 -4.89
CA LEU A 6 -9.34 -20.86 -5.45
C LEU A 6 -8.26 -20.13 -4.64
N ALA A 7 -8.52 -18.89 -4.26
CA ALA A 7 -7.58 -18.12 -3.45
C ALA A 7 -7.29 -18.82 -2.12
N ARG A 8 -8.33 -19.26 -1.40
CA ARG A 8 -8.17 -20.02 -0.14
C ARG A 8 -7.49 -21.36 -0.34
N LYS A 9 -7.84 -22.09 -1.42
CA LYS A 9 -7.22 -23.38 -1.76
C LYS A 9 -5.70 -23.29 -1.93
N TYR A 10 -5.23 -22.18 -2.49
CA TYR A 10 -3.80 -21.97 -2.77
C TYR A 10 -3.14 -20.97 -1.82
N ASP A 11 -3.80 -20.64 -0.72
CA ASP A 11 -3.32 -19.67 0.29
C ASP A 11 -2.93 -18.30 -0.32
N HIS A 12 -3.72 -17.84 -1.30
CA HIS A 12 -3.51 -16.54 -1.95
C HIS A 12 -4.25 -15.44 -1.21
N ARG A 13 -3.52 -14.40 -0.84
CA ARG A 13 -4.08 -13.15 -0.33
C ARG A 13 -4.48 -12.24 -1.49
N LEU A 14 -5.78 -12.09 -1.71
CA LEU A 14 -6.29 -11.17 -2.73
C LEU A 14 -6.34 -9.75 -2.16
N THR A 15 -5.88 -8.77 -2.92
CA THR A 15 -5.93 -7.36 -2.55
C THR A 15 -6.35 -6.52 -3.75
N PHE A 16 -6.96 -5.35 -3.48
CA PHE A 16 -7.24 -4.36 -4.52
C PHE A 16 -6.35 -3.13 -4.37
N HIS A 17 -6.07 -2.51 -5.50
CA HIS A 17 -5.52 -1.16 -5.57
C HIS A 17 -6.50 -0.29 -6.36
N PRO A 18 -7.54 0.27 -5.68
CA PRO A 18 -8.49 1.18 -6.32
C PRO A 18 -7.77 2.37 -6.97
N GLY A 19 -8.28 2.81 -8.12
CA GLY A 19 -7.61 3.83 -8.93
C GLY A 19 -7.37 5.15 -8.20
N GLN A 20 -6.41 5.93 -8.68
CA GLN A 20 -5.92 7.19 -8.11
C GLN A 20 -6.97 8.27 -7.86
N TYR A 21 -8.18 8.09 -8.36
CA TYR A 21 -9.31 9.03 -8.16
C TYR A 21 -10.06 8.78 -6.84
N ASN A 22 -9.68 7.77 -6.07
CA ASN A 22 -10.20 7.49 -4.74
C ASN A 22 -9.48 8.37 -3.71
N VAL A 23 -10.06 9.52 -3.40
CA VAL A 23 -9.42 10.61 -2.64
C VAL A 23 -10.28 11.01 -1.43
N LEU A 24 -9.94 10.51 -0.26
CA LEU A 24 -10.65 10.81 0.99
C LEU A 24 -10.44 12.26 1.46
N GLY A 25 -9.29 12.88 1.15
CA GLY A 25 -8.97 14.26 1.52
C GLY A 25 -9.65 15.33 0.65
N THR A 26 -10.45 14.94 -0.34
CA THR A 26 -11.08 15.90 -1.28
C THR A 26 -12.03 16.88 -0.58
N PRO A 27 -11.97 18.19 -0.91
CA PRO A 27 -12.95 19.16 -0.42
C PRO A 27 -14.30 19.08 -1.17
N ARG A 28 -14.38 18.27 -2.24
CA ARG A 28 -15.57 18.19 -3.11
C ARG A 28 -16.47 17.05 -2.67
N THR A 29 -17.65 17.37 -2.14
CA THR A 29 -18.65 16.37 -1.68
C THR A 29 -19.01 15.33 -2.75
N LYS A 30 -19.14 15.74 -4.03
CA LYS A 30 -19.43 14.82 -5.13
C LYS A 30 -18.32 13.78 -5.30
N THR A 31 -17.06 14.21 -5.30
CA THR A 31 -15.89 13.34 -5.42
C THR A 31 -15.80 12.39 -4.23
N LEU A 32 -16.02 12.86 -3.00
CA LEU A 32 -16.04 12.04 -1.81
C LEU A 32 -17.10 10.94 -1.89
N LYS A 33 -18.33 11.28 -2.32
CA LYS A 33 -19.40 10.28 -2.50
C LYS A 33 -19.02 9.22 -3.53
N GLN A 34 -18.37 9.61 -4.64
CA GLN A 34 -17.87 8.65 -5.64
C GLN A 34 -16.77 7.75 -5.06
N THR A 35 -15.81 8.32 -4.32
CA THR A 35 -14.76 7.56 -3.61
C THR A 35 -15.37 6.53 -2.68
N ILE A 36 -16.29 6.92 -1.80
CA ILE A 36 -16.94 6.00 -0.85
C ILE A 36 -17.70 4.88 -1.58
N ARG A 37 -18.38 5.22 -2.68
CA ARG A 37 -19.11 4.23 -3.50
C ARG A 37 -18.16 3.22 -4.14
N ASP A 38 -17.04 3.68 -4.71
CA ASP A 38 -16.05 2.82 -5.36
C ASP A 38 -15.35 1.91 -4.36
N LEU A 39 -14.92 2.46 -3.22
CA LEU A 39 -14.34 1.66 -2.13
C LEU A 39 -15.35 0.64 -1.58
N GLY A 40 -16.63 1.02 -1.45
CA GLY A 40 -17.72 0.12 -1.08
C GLY A 40 -17.91 -1.03 -2.05
N TYR A 41 -17.82 -0.76 -3.36
CA TYR A 41 -17.86 -1.79 -4.40
C TYR A 41 -16.73 -2.80 -4.23
N HIS A 42 -15.47 -2.35 -4.09
CA HIS A 42 -14.33 -3.23 -3.91
C HIS A 42 -14.42 -4.06 -2.62
N ALA A 43 -14.85 -3.45 -1.51
CA ALA A 43 -15.07 -4.15 -0.26
C ALA A 43 -16.14 -5.26 -0.42
N THR A 44 -17.27 -4.94 -1.06
CA THR A 44 -18.35 -5.91 -1.33
C THR A 44 -17.88 -7.07 -2.20
N VAL A 45 -17.04 -6.80 -3.21
CA VAL A 45 -16.49 -7.87 -4.07
C VAL A 45 -15.62 -8.83 -3.24
N LEU A 46 -14.76 -8.30 -2.34
CA LEU A 46 -13.98 -9.15 -1.43
C LEU A 46 -14.86 -9.95 -0.46
N ASP A 47 -15.93 -9.33 0.07
CA ASP A 47 -16.89 -10.01 0.94
C ASP A 47 -17.61 -11.14 0.18
N MET A 48 -18.08 -10.90 -1.06
CA MET A 48 -18.71 -11.92 -1.93
C MET A 48 -17.78 -13.07 -2.30
N MET A 49 -16.48 -12.83 -2.34
CA MET A 49 -15.46 -13.87 -2.53
C MET A 49 -15.16 -14.64 -1.23
N GLY A 50 -15.71 -14.22 -0.09
CA GLY A 50 -15.44 -14.81 1.22
C GLY A 50 -14.02 -14.57 1.71
N MET A 51 -13.44 -13.42 1.33
CA MET A 51 -12.08 -13.05 1.74
C MET A 51 -12.10 -12.40 3.13
N GLY A 52 -11.10 -12.74 3.94
CA GLY A 52 -10.89 -12.17 5.26
C GLY A 52 -10.50 -10.69 5.25
N ARG A 53 -10.35 -10.11 6.44
CA ARG A 53 -9.93 -8.70 6.62
C ARG A 53 -8.49 -8.42 6.18
N ASP A 54 -7.67 -9.46 6.01
CA ASP A 54 -6.33 -9.42 5.46
C ASP A 54 -6.30 -9.08 3.96
N SER A 55 -7.42 -9.30 3.26
CA SER A 55 -7.63 -8.85 1.89
C SER A 55 -7.90 -7.35 1.86
N VAL A 56 -6.83 -6.57 1.78
CA VAL A 56 -6.85 -5.11 1.91
C VAL A 56 -7.08 -4.38 0.58
N MET A 57 -7.49 -3.12 0.70
CA MET A 57 -7.60 -2.16 -0.41
C MET A 57 -6.58 -1.06 -0.17
N VAL A 58 -5.62 -0.92 -1.08
CA VAL A 58 -4.54 0.08 -1.01
C VAL A 58 -4.98 1.34 -1.75
N ILE A 59 -4.88 2.51 -1.11
CA ILE A 59 -5.09 3.80 -1.77
C ILE A 59 -3.98 4.78 -1.42
N HIS A 60 -3.71 5.73 -2.31
CA HIS A 60 -2.85 6.88 -2.03
C HIS A 60 -3.59 7.96 -1.25
N GLY A 61 -2.84 8.90 -0.63
CA GLY A 61 -3.42 10.05 0.07
C GLY A 61 -4.24 11.00 -0.84
N GLY A 62 -3.92 11.00 -2.14
CA GLY A 62 -4.52 11.86 -3.14
C GLY A 62 -3.83 13.23 -3.24
N GLY A 63 -4.53 14.27 -3.70
CA GLY A 63 -4.01 15.61 -3.75
C GLY A 63 -4.17 16.36 -2.43
N TYR A 64 -3.33 17.36 -2.17
CA TYR A 64 -3.40 18.19 -0.96
C TYR A 64 -4.11 19.56 -1.17
N TYR A 65 -4.57 19.87 -2.35
CA TYR A 65 -5.45 21.01 -2.69
C TYR A 65 -4.95 22.39 -2.21
N GLY A 66 -3.64 22.58 -2.14
CA GLY A 66 -3.00 23.82 -1.65
C GLY A 66 -2.95 23.97 -0.12
N ASP A 67 -3.48 23.01 0.62
CA ASP A 67 -3.52 22.96 2.09
C ASP A 67 -3.34 21.50 2.53
N LYS A 68 -2.09 21.11 2.77
CA LYS A 68 -1.76 19.73 3.14
C LYS A 68 -2.32 19.36 4.51
N GLU A 69 -2.17 20.23 5.51
CA GLU A 69 -2.61 19.97 6.89
C GLU A 69 -4.13 19.81 6.98
N GLY A 70 -4.89 20.76 6.46
CA GLY A 70 -6.35 20.66 6.45
C GLY A 70 -6.85 19.52 5.56
N THR A 71 -6.08 19.10 4.55
CA THR A 71 -6.42 17.91 3.75
C THR A 71 -6.19 16.62 4.53
N ILE A 72 -5.11 16.52 5.32
CA ILE A 72 -4.87 15.39 6.23
C ILE A 72 -6.01 15.27 7.25
N GLU A 73 -6.46 16.38 7.83
CA GLU A 73 -7.59 16.37 8.75
C GLU A 73 -8.88 15.87 8.09
N ARG A 74 -9.21 16.41 6.91
CA ARG A 74 -10.38 15.94 6.12
C ARG A 74 -10.27 14.45 5.79
N TRP A 75 -9.08 13.99 5.40
CA TRP A 75 -8.82 12.58 5.09
C TRP A 75 -9.13 11.70 6.30
N CYS A 76 -8.58 12.04 7.47
CA CYS A 76 -8.80 11.30 8.72
C CYS A 76 -10.28 11.32 9.17
N ASN A 77 -10.93 12.48 9.08
CA ASN A 77 -12.36 12.62 9.40
C ASN A 77 -13.22 11.74 8.49
N ASN A 78 -12.98 11.76 7.18
CA ASN A 78 -13.71 10.96 6.21
C ASN A 78 -13.43 9.47 6.39
N TYR A 79 -12.17 9.06 6.67
CA TYR A 79 -11.82 7.68 7.00
C TYR A 79 -12.58 7.17 8.23
N ASN A 80 -12.71 8.00 9.26
CA ASN A 80 -13.43 7.64 10.48
C ASN A 80 -14.94 7.43 10.27
N LEU A 81 -15.51 8.07 9.26
CA LEU A 81 -16.93 7.95 8.89
C LEU A 81 -17.21 6.81 7.90
N LEU A 82 -16.18 6.12 7.38
CA LEU A 82 -16.38 4.99 6.47
C LEU A 82 -17.11 3.84 7.15
N HIS A 83 -17.94 3.16 6.37
CA HIS A 83 -18.58 1.92 6.82
C HIS A 83 -17.52 0.88 7.25
N PRO A 84 -17.75 0.09 8.31
CA PRO A 84 -16.76 -0.85 8.83
C PRO A 84 -16.16 -1.81 7.79
N ASN A 85 -16.95 -2.32 6.83
CA ASN A 85 -16.42 -3.23 5.80
C ASN A 85 -15.36 -2.57 4.88
N ILE A 86 -15.48 -1.26 4.65
CA ILE A 86 -14.48 -0.48 3.91
C ILE A 86 -13.28 -0.18 4.82
N LYS A 87 -13.54 0.40 6.00
CA LYS A 87 -12.52 0.84 6.95
C LYS A 87 -11.61 -0.29 7.40
N ASN A 88 -12.15 -1.49 7.61
CA ASN A 88 -11.38 -2.65 8.05
C ASN A 88 -10.40 -3.16 6.99
N ARG A 89 -10.64 -2.88 5.72
CA ARG A 89 -9.82 -3.30 4.58
C ARG A 89 -8.89 -2.21 4.06
N LEU A 90 -9.18 -0.94 4.36
CA LEU A 90 -8.45 0.18 3.79
C LEU A 90 -7.07 0.34 4.43
N VAL A 91 -6.06 0.54 3.58
CA VAL A 91 -4.68 0.87 3.95
C VAL A 91 -4.17 2.02 3.08
N LEU A 92 -3.24 2.80 3.60
CA LEU A 92 -2.72 4.00 2.96
C LEU A 92 -1.30 3.78 2.47
N GLU A 93 -1.02 4.17 1.24
CA GLU A 93 0.31 4.09 0.61
C GLU A 93 0.90 5.49 0.42
N ASN A 94 2.22 5.64 0.67
CA ASN A 94 2.95 6.84 0.28
C ASN A 94 2.97 6.98 -1.24
N CYS A 95 2.98 8.20 -1.74
CA CYS A 95 2.98 8.43 -3.18
C CYS A 95 4.19 9.25 -3.62
N GLU A 96 4.44 9.24 -4.91
CA GLU A 96 5.60 9.87 -5.51
C GLU A 96 5.59 11.41 -5.49
N LYS A 97 4.43 12.05 -5.19
CA LYS A 97 4.27 13.52 -5.36
C LYS A 97 3.73 14.28 -4.16
N CYS A 98 2.71 13.76 -3.52
CA CYS A 98 1.90 14.55 -2.59
C CYS A 98 2.08 14.19 -1.13
N TYR A 99 2.26 12.90 -0.84
CA TYR A 99 2.32 12.38 0.52
C TYR A 99 3.56 11.51 0.71
N SER A 100 4.51 12.01 1.49
CA SER A 100 5.67 11.25 1.94
C SER A 100 5.28 10.13 2.89
N ILE A 101 6.23 9.29 3.26
CA ILE A 101 6.01 8.27 4.31
C ILE A 101 5.73 8.94 5.67
N GLU A 102 6.36 10.08 5.97
CA GLU A 102 6.10 10.85 7.19
C GLU A 102 4.66 11.38 7.23
N ASP A 103 4.17 11.92 6.11
CA ASP A 103 2.76 12.35 6.01
C ASP A 103 1.80 11.19 6.27
N CYS A 104 2.11 10.01 5.71
CA CYS A 104 1.30 8.81 5.94
C CYS A 104 1.31 8.37 7.41
N LEU A 105 2.47 8.44 8.08
CA LEU A 105 2.58 8.15 9.52
C LEU A 105 1.78 9.15 10.36
N VAL A 106 1.78 10.44 10.02
CA VAL A 106 0.91 11.45 10.68
C VAL A 106 -0.57 11.10 10.50
N ILE A 107 -0.98 10.66 9.30
CA ILE A 107 -2.36 10.19 9.06
C ILE A 107 -2.67 8.96 9.92
N HIS A 108 -1.73 8.00 10.00
CA HIS A 108 -1.89 6.83 10.87
C HIS A 108 -2.09 7.23 12.34
N GLU A 109 -1.28 8.11 12.88
CA GLU A 109 -1.39 8.60 14.27
C GLU A 109 -2.78 9.19 14.56
N LYS A 110 -3.34 9.94 13.60
CA LYS A 110 -4.65 10.57 13.73
C LYS A 110 -5.84 9.62 13.61
N CYS A 111 -5.78 8.58 12.77
CA CYS A 111 -6.96 7.75 12.46
C CYS A 111 -6.73 6.24 12.48
N GLY A 112 -5.50 5.76 12.67
CA GLY A 112 -5.18 4.34 12.82
C GLY A 112 -5.19 3.53 11.52
N VAL A 113 -5.15 4.16 10.33
CA VAL A 113 -5.04 3.45 9.05
C VAL A 113 -3.66 2.81 8.92
N PRO A 114 -3.51 1.51 8.56
CA PRO A 114 -2.20 0.91 8.33
C PRO A 114 -1.51 1.49 7.10
N ILE A 115 -0.19 1.47 7.09
CA ILE A 115 0.63 2.07 6.04
C ILE A 115 1.29 0.99 5.18
N VAL A 116 1.09 1.07 3.88
CA VAL A 116 1.88 0.37 2.86
C VAL A 116 3.04 1.28 2.47
N PHE A 117 4.27 0.79 2.62
CA PHE A 117 5.44 1.50 2.16
C PHE A 117 5.79 1.04 0.74
N ASP A 118 5.64 1.93 -0.24
CA ASP A 118 6.19 1.75 -1.57
C ASP A 118 7.58 2.36 -1.63
N THR A 119 8.56 1.51 -1.92
CA THR A 119 9.99 1.83 -1.93
C THR A 119 10.38 2.75 -3.08
N HIS A 120 9.73 2.59 -4.22
CA HIS A 120 9.98 3.41 -5.40
C HIS A 120 9.34 4.80 -5.28
N HIS A 121 8.09 4.87 -4.79
CA HIS A 121 7.43 6.14 -4.50
C HIS A 121 8.22 6.97 -3.50
N PHE A 122 8.84 6.34 -2.51
CA PHE A 122 9.73 7.01 -1.56
C PHE A 122 10.92 7.66 -2.27
N GLU A 123 11.62 6.94 -3.15
CA GLU A 123 12.75 7.48 -3.90
C GLU A 123 12.32 8.57 -4.90
N CYS A 124 11.17 8.40 -5.56
CA CYS A 124 10.59 9.41 -6.43
C CYS A 124 10.23 10.69 -5.67
N TYR A 125 9.63 10.56 -4.49
CA TYR A 125 9.27 11.70 -3.64
C TYR A 125 10.52 12.49 -3.24
N LYS A 126 11.59 11.83 -2.82
CA LYS A 126 12.88 12.47 -2.51
C LYS A 126 13.44 13.27 -3.69
N GLN A 127 13.37 12.70 -4.89
CA GLN A 127 13.84 13.39 -6.12
C GLN A 127 13.01 14.64 -6.44
N LEU A 128 11.70 14.60 -6.20
CA LEU A 128 10.79 15.71 -6.46
C LEU A 128 10.82 16.76 -5.35
N HIS A 129 11.29 16.40 -4.15
CA HIS A 129 11.34 17.27 -2.97
C HIS A 129 12.79 17.37 -2.41
N PRO A 130 13.77 17.84 -3.20
CA PRO A 130 15.21 17.79 -2.83
C PRO A 130 15.59 18.73 -1.67
N LYS A 131 14.66 19.56 -1.19
CA LYS A 131 14.86 20.45 -0.04
C LYS A 131 14.39 19.82 1.27
N GLU A 132 13.65 18.72 1.21
CA GLU A 132 13.21 17.97 2.37
C GLU A 132 14.28 16.95 2.78
N SER A 133 14.37 16.66 4.07
CA SER A 133 15.25 15.62 4.60
C SER A 133 14.44 14.41 5.00
N PHE A 134 14.95 13.23 4.67
CA PHE A 134 14.29 11.96 4.95
C PHE A 134 15.25 11.08 5.77
N LYS A 135 14.68 10.26 6.63
CA LYS A 135 15.42 9.23 7.35
C LYS A 135 15.82 8.10 6.40
N ASP A 136 16.74 7.27 6.85
CA ASP A 136 17.04 6.01 6.17
C ASP A 136 15.79 5.09 6.18
N PRO A 137 15.50 4.36 5.08
CA PRO A 137 14.38 3.43 5.04
C PRO A 137 14.32 2.45 6.21
N HIS A 138 15.47 1.99 6.74
CA HIS A 138 15.52 1.12 7.92
C HIS A 138 14.86 1.73 9.16
N GLU A 139 14.87 3.04 9.30
CA GLU A 139 14.26 3.74 10.44
C GLU A 139 12.73 3.78 10.35
N TYR A 140 12.17 3.73 9.14
CA TYR A 140 10.72 3.68 8.95
C TYR A 140 10.13 2.29 9.16
N ILE A 141 10.90 1.22 8.90
CA ILE A 141 10.38 -0.16 8.98
C ILE A 141 9.68 -0.46 10.32
N PRO A 142 10.28 -0.24 11.50
CA PRO A 142 9.61 -0.54 12.77
C PRO A 142 8.34 0.30 12.96
N LEU A 143 8.32 1.56 12.50
CA LEU A 143 7.14 2.43 12.58
C LEU A 143 6.01 1.90 11.69
N ILE A 144 6.32 1.47 10.47
CA ILE A 144 5.37 0.91 9.53
C ILE A 144 4.79 -0.41 10.07
N LEU A 145 5.64 -1.32 10.55
CA LEU A 145 5.19 -2.59 11.14
C LEU A 145 4.22 -2.38 12.31
N GLU A 146 4.47 -1.36 13.14
CA GLU A 146 3.58 -1.01 14.25
C GLU A 146 2.18 -0.62 13.77
N THR A 147 2.05 0.03 12.60
CA THR A 147 0.73 0.42 12.05
C THR A 147 -0.18 -0.77 11.76
N TRP A 148 0.39 -1.95 11.52
CA TRP A 148 -0.34 -3.18 11.18
C TRP A 148 -0.74 -4.01 12.42
N LYS A 149 -0.01 -3.89 13.53
CA LYS A 149 -0.24 -4.69 14.75
C LYS A 149 -1.67 -4.57 15.28
N LYS A 150 -2.23 -3.35 15.29
CA LYS A 150 -3.59 -3.12 15.78
C LYS A 150 -4.67 -3.87 15.00
N LYS A 151 -4.41 -4.17 13.72
CA LYS A 151 -5.34 -4.95 12.89
C LYS A 151 -5.07 -6.44 12.93
N ASP A 152 -3.93 -6.86 13.46
CA ASP A 152 -3.50 -8.27 13.54
C ASP A 152 -3.59 -8.95 12.15
N ILE A 153 -2.99 -8.30 11.16
CA ILE A 153 -2.88 -8.80 9.78
C ILE A 153 -1.45 -8.63 9.29
N LYS A 154 -1.02 -9.51 8.41
CA LYS A 154 0.33 -9.49 7.85
C LYS A 154 0.61 -8.18 7.11
N PRO A 155 1.71 -7.46 7.44
CA PRO A 155 2.10 -6.25 6.75
C PRO A 155 2.34 -6.47 5.26
N LYS A 156 2.08 -5.43 4.47
CA LYS A 156 2.27 -5.43 3.02
C LYS A 156 3.14 -4.25 2.63
N PHE A 157 4.10 -4.52 1.74
CA PHE A 157 4.99 -3.55 1.13
C PHE A 157 4.84 -3.58 -0.38
N HIS A 158 5.12 -2.47 -1.05
CA HIS A 158 5.20 -2.41 -2.50
C HIS A 158 6.64 -2.16 -2.94
N VAL A 159 7.04 -2.85 -3.99
CA VAL A 159 8.35 -2.69 -4.63
C VAL A 159 8.15 -2.53 -6.12
N SER A 160 8.67 -1.44 -6.64
CA SER A 160 8.79 -1.18 -8.05
C SER A 160 10.14 -0.50 -8.35
N GLU A 161 10.50 -0.39 -9.61
CA GLU A 161 11.69 0.30 -10.06
C GLU A 161 11.33 1.31 -11.14
N GLN A 162 12.17 2.36 -11.27
CA GLN A 162 11.97 3.37 -12.29
C GLN A 162 12.14 2.78 -13.70
N GLY A 163 11.10 2.88 -14.50
CA GLY A 163 11.12 2.54 -15.90
C GLY A 163 11.53 3.71 -16.78
N SER A 164 11.49 3.49 -18.09
CA SER A 164 11.70 4.56 -19.08
C SER A 164 10.57 5.59 -19.01
N GLY A 165 10.89 6.89 -19.05
CA GLY A 165 9.91 7.97 -19.08
C GLY A 165 9.93 8.85 -17.85
N LYS A 166 8.74 9.34 -17.42
CA LYS A 166 8.62 10.27 -16.30
C LYS A 166 8.90 9.57 -14.96
N ILE A 167 9.35 10.35 -13.97
CA ILE A 167 9.48 9.88 -12.58
C ILE A 167 8.17 9.22 -12.14
N GLY A 168 8.28 8.05 -11.52
CA GLY A 168 7.14 7.23 -11.09
C GLY A 168 6.64 6.22 -12.13
N HIS A 169 7.21 6.16 -13.34
CA HIS A 169 6.91 5.08 -14.28
C HIS A 169 7.60 3.79 -13.86
N HIS A 170 6.84 2.70 -13.79
CA HIS A 170 7.38 1.39 -13.45
C HIS A 170 8.20 0.80 -14.59
N SER A 171 9.24 0.06 -14.23
CA SER A 171 10.04 -0.75 -15.14
C SER A 171 9.29 -1.99 -15.62
N ASP A 172 9.85 -2.67 -16.62
CA ASP A 172 9.31 -3.93 -17.10
C ASP A 172 9.56 -5.05 -16.07
N TYR A 173 10.72 -5.06 -15.44
CA TYR A 173 11.12 -6.03 -14.41
C TYR A 173 11.65 -5.29 -13.19
N ILE A 174 11.75 -6.00 -12.08
CA ILE A 174 12.44 -5.55 -10.87
C ILE A 174 13.70 -6.40 -10.73
N ASP A 175 14.84 -5.73 -10.57
CA ASP A 175 16.14 -6.39 -10.49
C ASP A 175 16.60 -6.58 -9.04
N VAL A 176 16.18 -5.70 -8.11
CA VAL A 176 16.65 -5.72 -6.74
C VAL A 176 15.50 -5.58 -5.74
N LEU A 177 15.42 -6.50 -4.79
CA LEU A 177 14.61 -6.31 -3.59
C LEU A 177 15.45 -5.60 -2.52
N PRO A 178 14.94 -4.52 -1.90
CA PRO A 178 15.67 -3.81 -0.86
C PRO A 178 16.02 -4.70 0.34
N ASP A 179 17.27 -4.66 0.78
CA ASP A 179 17.77 -5.50 1.88
C ASP A 179 16.97 -5.27 3.18
N TYR A 180 16.60 -4.02 3.46
CA TYR A 180 15.79 -3.68 4.63
C TYR A 180 14.41 -4.34 4.66
N LEU A 181 13.85 -4.78 3.50
CA LEU A 181 12.64 -5.60 3.47
C LEU A 181 12.96 -7.08 3.68
N LEU A 182 14.06 -7.57 3.12
CA LEU A 182 14.49 -8.96 3.26
C LEU A 182 14.90 -9.32 4.69
N GLU A 183 15.38 -8.35 5.46
CA GLU A 183 15.75 -8.50 6.88
C GLU A 183 14.56 -8.58 7.84
N ILE A 184 13.36 -8.12 7.43
CA ILE A 184 12.20 -8.00 8.32
C ILE A 184 11.85 -9.32 9.03
N PRO A 185 11.75 -10.47 8.35
CA PRO A 185 11.36 -11.72 9.00
C PRO A 185 12.29 -12.12 10.15
N GLU A 186 13.58 -11.94 9.98
CA GLU A 186 14.60 -12.29 10.99
C GLU A 186 14.66 -11.24 12.10
N LYS A 187 14.78 -9.96 11.72
CA LYS A 187 15.04 -8.85 12.64
C LYS A 187 13.85 -8.52 13.54
N TYR A 188 12.63 -8.64 13.01
CA TYR A 188 11.39 -8.26 13.70
C TYR A 188 10.48 -9.46 14.00
N ASN A 189 10.89 -10.68 13.68
CA ASN A 189 10.07 -11.90 13.82
C ASN A 189 8.66 -11.71 13.20
N THR A 190 8.59 -11.11 12.02
CA THR A 190 7.34 -10.71 11.38
C THR A 190 7.35 -11.11 9.90
N GLN A 191 6.40 -11.94 9.50
CA GLN A 191 6.20 -12.27 8.09
C GLN A 191 5.55 -11.09 7.36
N ILE A 192 5.98 -10.83 6.13
CA ILE A 192 5.45 -9.75 5.29
C ILE A 192 5.06 -10.27 3.91
N ASP A 193 4.20 -9.53 3.21
CA ASP A 193 3.97 -9.69 1.78
C ASP A 193 4.62 -8.53 1.02
N ILE A 194 5.32 -8.85 -0.06
CA ILE A 194 5.88 -7.86 -0.99
C ILE A 194 5.10 -7.94 -2.30
N MET A 195 4.40 -6.86 -2.63
CA MET A 195 3.76 -6.69 -3.93
C MET A 195 4.78 -6.16 -4.93
N ILE A 196 4.93 -6.87 -6.01
CA ILE A 196 5.81 -6.52 -7.12
C ILE A 196 5.01 -5.75 -8.17
N GLU A 197 5.36 -4.49 -8.39
CA GLU A 197 4.69 -3.62 -9.35
C GLU A 197 5.57 -3.39 -10.59
N ALA A 198 5.63 -4.40 -11.44
CA ALA A 198 6.37 -4.39 -12.71
C ALA A 198 5.42 -4.63 -13.89
N LYS A 199 5.74 -4.10 -15.07
CA LYS A 199 4.89 -4.28 -16.26
C LYS A 199 4.78 -5.74 -16.71
N MET A 200 5.85 -6.52 -16.51
CA MET A 200 5.88 -7.95 -16.85
C MET A 200 5.28 -8.86 -15.77
N LYS A 201 4.70 -8.28 -14.71
CA LYS A 201 3.86 -8.96 -13.69
C LYS A 201 4.50 -10.28 -13.18
N GLU A 202 3.82 -11.41 -13.39
CA GLU A 202 4.27 -12.73 -12.96
C GLU A 202 5.65 -13.14 -13.52
N LEU A 203 6.03 -12.67 -14.70
CA LEU A 203 7.35 -12.93 -15.26
C LEU A 203 8.46 -12.22 -14.46
N SER A 204 8.16 -11.05 -13.90
CA SER A 204 9.08 -10.36 -12.99
C SER A 204 9.26 -11.16 -11.69
N ILE A 205 8.18 -11.73 -11.16
CA ILE A 205 8.21 -12.58 -9.97
C ILE A 205 9.06 -13.84 -10.23
N GLN A 206 8.91 -14.48 -11.38
CA GLN A 206 9.72 -15.66 -11.73
C GLN A 206 11.22 -15.34 -11.69
N LYS A 207 11.66 -14.23 -12.29
CA LYS A 207 13.07 -13.78 -12.23
C LYS A 207 13.53 -13.49 -10.80
N LEU A 208 12.66 -12.86 -10.00
CA LEU A 208 12.99 -12.58 -8.59
C LEU A 208 13.16 -13.87 -7.78
N TYR A 209 12.38 -14.91 -8.02
CA TYR A 209 12.54 -16.20 -7.35
C TYR A 209 13.84 -16.93 -7.73
N GLU A 210 14.36 -16.71 -8.94
CA GLU A 210 15.69 -17.21 -9.31
C GLU A 210 16.80 -16.51 -8.51
N LYS A 211 16.67 -15.20 -8.31
CA LYS A 211 17.64 -14.39 -7.57
C LYS A 211 17.49 -14.47 -6.05
N TYR A 212 16.24 -14.57 -5.58
CA TYR A 212 15.85 -14.60 -4.16
C TYR A 212 15.04 -15.86 -3.83
N PRO A 213 15.65 -17.06 -3.87
CA PRO A 213 14.93 -18.33 -3.69
C PRO A 213 14.27 -18.45 -2.31
N GLN A 214 14.77 -17.73 -1.30
CA GLN A 214 14.16 -17.65 0.03
C GLN A 214 12.77 -16.98 0.03
N CYS A 215 12.46 -16.15 -0.96
CA CYS A 215 11.15 -15.50 -1.12
C CYS A 215 10.12 -16.40 -1.81
N ASN A 216 10.58 -17.53 -2.39
CA ASN A 216 9.69 -18.47 -3.06
C ASN A 216 9.01 -19.37 -2.01
N CYS A 217 7.84 -18.94 -1.55
CA CYS A 217 6.96 -19.80 -0.76
C CYS A 217 6.51 -20.95 -1.66
N LYS A 218 7.17 -22.12 -1.54
CA LYS A 218 6.74 -23.34 -2.23
C LYS A 218 5.27 -23.55 -1.91
N ILE A 219 4.43 -23.53 -2.95
CA ILE A 219 3.05 -23.99 -2.86
C ILE A 219 3.12 -25.43 -2.34
N LYS A 220 2.65 -25.63 -1.11
CA LYS A 220 2.56 -26.95 -0.47
C LYS A 220 1.44 -27.75 -1.11
#